data_cd3eff0e207ddf8c85a445182f1f770d
#
_entry.id   cd3eff0e207ddf8c85a445182f1f770d
#
_cell.length_a   1.000
_cell.length_b   1.000
_cell.length_c   1.000
_cell.angle_alpha   90.00
_cell.angle_beta   90.00
_cell.angle_gamma   90.00
#
_symmetry.space_group_name_H-M   'P 1'
#
loop_
_entity.id
_entity.type
_entity.pdbx_description
1 polymer ?
#
loop_
_entity_poly.entity_id
_entity_poly.type
_entity_poly.pdbx_seq_one_letter_code
_entity_poly.pdbx_strand_id
1 'polypeptide(L)'
;MHRRKFISNLSASASALPFLGLKPTKSDGHLHAMAEKIIPERLQPGDTIGLLTPATYLTEEQLRNAVTALENLGFKVRYSPNMLVRKGYLGGTDKQRAEDINQMFADEEIDGIMCGRGGYGSGRILPYLDFDMIRNNPKPFIGFSDITALLYGFYGQAGLVCYHGPMGTSDYNEITTSYFKKVLMEPQNQLVYDNQEIKPVLGLDVEEGELEVEMASPTQMITLTPGQAEGELIGGNLSLMSMLAGTQYDLDMQEKLVFIEEVGEAPYRIDRMLTQLLLDKNKLPAAAGIVLGVFNACEAEDEDDSLSLAQVLQDRLAGLNIPVIYGLSFGHIKQNMTLPFGINARLDASEKKLTLLEKPVA
;
A
#
# COMPACT_ATOMS: atom_id res chain seq x y z
N MET A 1 36.88 -0.37 -14.69
CA MET A 1 36.82 -0.82 -16.10
C MET A 1 35.38 -0.87 -16.69
N HIS A 2 34.33 -0.42 -15.99
CA HIS A 2 32.93 -0.52 -16.45
C HIS A 2 32.30 0.76 -17.04
N ARG A 3 32.87 1.96 -16.82
CA ARG A 3 32.30 3.23 -17.32
C ARG A 3 32.41 3.41 -18.85
N ARG A 4 33.47 2.87 -19.50
CA ARG A 4 33.67 3.04 -20.96
C ARG A 4 32.72 2.21 -21.83
N LYS A 5 32.17 1.09 -21.33
CA LYS A 5 31.22 0.24 -22.09
C LYS A 5 29.79 0.81 -22.10
N PHE A 6 29.42 1.63 -21.11
CA PHE A 6 28.12 2.27 -21.06
C PHE A 6 27.94 3.36 -22.12
N ILE A 7 28.98 4.13 -22.35
CA ILE A 7 28.96 5.26 -23.32
C ILE A 7 28.96 4.75 -24.77
N SER A 8 29.61 3.63 -25.07
CA SER A 8 29.70 3.09 -26.45
C SER A 8 28.37 2.48 -26.94
N ASN A 9 27.47 2.08 -26.04
CA ASN A 9 26.15 1.53 -26.39
C ASN A 9 25.07 2.60 -26.58
N LEU A 10 25.30 3.85 -26.14
CA LEU A 10 24.37 4.97 -26.33
C LEU A 10 24.58 5.71 -27.65
N SER A 11 25.74 5.58 -28.29
CA SER A 11 26.08 6.31 -29.50
C SER A 11 25.55 5.68 -30.82
N ALA A 12 24.92 4.51 -30.76
CA ALA A 12 24.45 3.80 -31.95
C ALA A 12 22.97 4.00 -32.30
N SER A 13 22.21 4.83 -31.57
CA SER A 13 20.74 5.01 -31.76
C SER A 13 20.29 6.48 -31.88
N ALA A 14 21.18 7.40 -32.23
CA ALA A 14 20.77 8.79 -32.47
C ALA A 14 20.32 8.97 -33.94
N SER A 15 19.16 8.45 -34.30
CA SER A 15 18.41 8.94 -35.45
C SER A 15 17.59 10.15 -34.98
N ALA A 16 17.90 11.33 -35.53
CA ALA A 16 17.25 12.59 -35.27
C ALA A 16 15.73 12.51 -35.60
N LEU A 17 14.89 12.53 -34.57
CA LEU A 17 13.48 12.83 -34.72
C LEU A 17 13.31 14.36 -34.74
N PRO A 18 12.50 14.94 -35.66
CA PRO A 18 12.24 16.37 -35.69
C PRO A 18 11.47 16.78 -34.41
N PHE A 19 11.96 17.82 -33.76
CA PHE A 19 11.25 18.50 -32.67
C PHE A 19 9.98 19.12 -33.25
N LEU A 20 8.87 18.42 -33.17
CA LEU A 20 7.54 19.04 -33.33
C LEU A 20 7.28 19.86 -32.08
N GLY A 21 7.28 21.18 -32.23
CA GLY A 21 6.97 22.11 -31.16
C GLY A 21 5.60 21.85 -30.56
N LEU A 22 5.59 21.20 -29.39
CA LEU A 22 4.44 21.13 -28.51
C LEU A 22 4.19 22.57 -28.01
N LYS A 23 3.10 23.20 -28.48
CA LYS A 23 2.56 24.38 -27.80
C LYS A 23 2.23 23.99 -26.37
N PRO A 24 2.59 24.80 -25.36
CA PRO A 24 2.13 24.55 -24.00
C PRO A 24 0.59 24.66 -24.03
N THR A 25 -0.09 23.56 -23.95
CA THR A 25 -1.48 23.51 -23.50
C THR A 25 -1.47 24.02 -22.08
N LYS A 26 -2.22 25.09 -21.78
CA LYS A 26 -2.53 25.46 -20.40
C LYS A 26 -3.08 24.20 -19.75
N SER A 27 -2.40 23.70 -18.77
CA SER A 27 -2.92 22.73 -17.82
C SER A 27 -3.99 23.49 -17.04
N ASP A 28 -5.22 23.44 -17.52
CA ASP A 28 -6.35 23.65 -16.65
C ASP A 28 -6.23 22.51 -15.64
N GLY A 29 -6.06 22.86 -14.36
CA GLY A 29 -6.01 21.91 -13.27
C GLY A 29 -7.33 21.15 -13.21
N HIS A 30 -7.45 20.12 -14.03
CA HIS A 30 -8.53 19.16 -13.89
C HIS A 30 -8.24 18.34 -12.63
N LEU A 31 -8.82 18.81 -11.51
CA LEU A 31 -9.31 17.90 -10.51
C LEU A 31 -10.24 16.94 -11.27
N HIS A 32 -9.74 15.77 -11.66
CA HIS A 32 -10.63 14.70 -12.10
C HIS A 32 -11.58 14.47 -10.92
N ALA A 33 -12.89 14.71 -11.15
CA ALA A 33 -13.90 14.28 -10.20
C ALA A 33 -13.62 12.79 -9.95
N MET A 34 -13.33 12.42 -8.71
CA MET A 34 -13.08 11.02 -8.38
C MET A 34 -14.29 10.21 -8.83
N ALA A 35 -14.03 9.07 -9.44
CA ALA A 35 -15.08 8.15 -9.84
C ALA A 35 -15.92 7.79 -8.60
N GLU A 36 -17.24 7.62 -8.77
CA GLU A 36 -18.11 7.16 -7.70
C GLU A 36 -17.59 5.85 -7.09
N LYS A 37 -17.55 5.79 -5.76
CA LYS A 37 -17.02 4.65 -5.00
C LYS A 37 -17.79 3.38 -5.31
N ILE A 38 -17.08 2.30 -5.59
CA ILE A 38 -17.60 0.94 -5.77
C ILE A 38 -17.00 0.04 -4.70
N ILE A 39 -17.86 -0.59 -3.92
CA ILE A 39 -17.48 -1.59 -2.92
C ILE A 39 -17.69 -2.96 -3.56
N PRO A 40 -16.65 -3.79 -3.72
CA PRO A 40 -16.79 -5.11 -4.33
C PRO A 40 -17.51 -6.08 -3.40
N GLU A 41 -18.04 -7.17 -3.97
CA GLU A 41 -18.66 -8.25 -3.20
C GLU A 41 -17.65 -8.92 -2.26
N ARG A 42 -18.15 -9.43 -1.11
CA ARG A 42 -17.30 -10.17 -0.16
C ARG A 42 -16.85 -11.52 -0.72
N LEU A 43 -15.69 -11.98 -0.27
CA LEU A 43 -15.21 -13.32 -0.55
C LEU A 43 -15.89 -14.37 0.35
N GLN A 44 -16.09 -15.57 -0.20
CA GLN A 44 -16.70 -16.69 0.50
C GLN A 44 -15.83 -17.95 0.34
N PRO A 45 -15.91 -18.91 1.29
CA PRO A 45 -15.26 -20.21 1.10
C PRO A 45 -15.76 -20.88 -0.18
N GLY A 46 -14.83 -21.35 -1.01
CA GLY A 46 -15.09 -21.94 -2.32
C GLY A 46 -14.94 -21.00 -3.51
N ASP A 47 -14.84 -19.66 -3.25
CA ASP A 47 -14.55 -18.68 -4.29
C ASP A 47 -13.17 -18.88 -4.92
N THR A 48 -12.98 -18.37 -6.11
CA THR A 48 -11.75 -18.47 -6.88
C THR A 48 -10.94 -17.19 -6.78
N ILE A 49 -9.73 -17.28 -6.21
CA ILE A 49 -8.77 -16.18 -6.18
C ILE A 49 -7.85 -16.23 -7.39
N GLY A 50 -7.83 -15.16 -8.17
CA GLY A 50 -6.84 -14.91 -9.21
C GLY A 50 -5.52 -14.45 -8.59
N LEU A 51 -4.46 -15.25 -8.70
CA LEU A 51 -3.13 -14.92 -8.19
C LEU A 51 -2.24 -14.44 -9.34
N LEU A 52 -1.58 -13.27 -9.18
CA LEU A 52 -0.75 -12.65 -10.21
C LEU A 52 0.49 -11.94 -9.62
N THR A 53 1.48 -11.63 -10.49
CA THR A 53 2.75 -10.95 -10.11
C THR A 53 2.90 -9.62 -10.82
N PRO A 54 2.25 -8.53 -10.35
CA PRO A 54 2.26 -7.25 -11.05
C PRO A 54 3.57 -6.46 -10.84
N ALA A 55 4.40 -6.88 -9.91
CA ALA A 55 5.66 -6.26 -9.52
C ALA A 55 6.86 -7.19 -9.79
N THR A 56 7.46 -7.73 -8.74
CA THR A 56 8.58 -8.68 -8.83
C THR A 56 8.07 -10.11 -9.04
N TYR A 57 8.87 -10.95 -9.71
CA TYR A 57 8.57 -12.36 -9.99
C TYR A 57 8.49 -13.22 -8.72
N LEU A 58 7.81 -14.37 -8.80
CA LEU A 58 7.86 -15.45 -7.82
C LEU A 58 8.76 -16.60 -8.29
N THR A 59 9.32 -17.34 -7.32
CA THR A 59 9.85 -18.68 -7.57
C THR A 59 8.72 -19.72 -7.56
N GLU A 60 8.97 -20.90 -8.09
CA GLU A 60 7.99 -22.01 -8.04
C GLU A 60 7.64 -22.40 -6.59
N GLU A 61 8.61 -22.35 -5.69
CA GLU A 61 8.38 -22.61 -4.26
C GLU A 61 7.46 -21.58 -3.64
N GLN A 62 7.73 -20.29 -3.88
CA GLN A 62 6.86 -19.19 -3.42
C GLN A 62 5.45 -19.31 -3.98
N LEU A 63 5.30 -19.69 -5.26
CA LEU A 63 3.98 -19.94 -5.85
C LEU A 63 3.26 -21.09 -5.16
N ARG A 64 3.92 -22.23 -4.96
CA ARG A 64 3.31 -23.36 -4.23
C ARG A 64 2.86 -22.98 -2.83
N ASN A 65 3.70 -22.24 -2.10
CA ASN A 65 3.36 -21.78 -0.74
C ASN A 65 2.16 -20.80 -0.76
N ALA A 66 2.12 -19.88 -1.72
CA ALA A 66 1.01 -18.97 -1.89
C ALA A 66 -0.32 -19.68 -2.21
N VAL A 67 -0.29 -20.65 -3.12
CA VAL A 67 -1.46 -21.49 -3.44
C VAL A 67 -1.93 -22.25 -2.19
N THR A 68 -1.02 -22.92 -1.48
CA THR A 68 -1.36 -23.64 -0.24
C THR A 68 -1.97 -22.72 0.82
N ALA A 69 -1.42 -21.52 0.99
CA ALA A 69 -1.95 -20.55 1.96
C ALA A 69 -3.40 -20.14 1.62
N LEU A 70 -3.71 -19.88 0.36
CA LEU A 70 -5.05 -19.51 -0.09
C LEU A 70 -6.03 -20.69 -0.01
N GLU A 71 -5.60 -21.90 -0.36
CA GLU A 71 -6.40 -23.11 -0.20
C GLU A 71 -6.74 -23.38 1.27
N ASN A 72 -5.80 -23.13 2.20
CA ASN A 72 -6.05 -23.23 3.65
C ASN A 72 -7.05 -22.18 4.16
N LEU A 73 -7.22 -21.05 3.46
CA LEU A 73 -8.28 -20.07 3.74
C LEU A 73 -9.64 -20.50 3.15
N GLY A 74 -9.69 -21.57 2.37
CA GLY A 74 -10.90 -22.14 1.78
C GLY A 74 -11.16 -21.72 0.34
N PHE A 75 -10.20 -21.08 -0.35
CA PHE A 75 -10.35 -20.63 -1.73
C PHE A 75 -9.87 -21.65 -2.75
N LYS A 76 -10.39 -21.57 -3.96
CA LYS A 76 -9.76 -22.12 -5.16
C LYS A 76 -8.77 -21.09 -5.69
N VAL A 77 -7.69 -21.54 -6.33
CA VAL A 77 -6.66 -20.64 -6.86
C VAL A 77 -6.48 -20.84 -8.36
N ARG A 78 -6.57 -19.74 -9.09
CA ARG A 78 -6.12 -19.64 -10.49
C ARG A 78 -5.00 -18.61 -10.56
N TYR A 79 -3.91 -18.95 -11.20
CA TYR A 79 -2.81 -18.01 -11.37
C TYR A 79 -2.67 -17.58 -12.84
N SER A 80 -2.13 -16.38 -13.02
CA SER A 80 -1.99 -15.78 -14.34
C SER A 80 -1.04 -16.59 -15.24
N PRO A 81 -1.21 -16.53 -16.57
CA PRO A 81 -0.32 -17.22 -17.52
C PRO A 81 1.15 -16.81 -17.36
N ASN A 82 1.43 -15.58 -16.93
CA ASN A 82 2.77 -15.06 -16.77
C ASN A 82 3.33 -15.17 -15.34
N MET A 83 2.68 -15.92 -14.44
CA MET A 83 2.97 -16.00 -13.02
C MET A 83 4.44 -16.25 -12.66
N LEU A 84 5.15 -17.06 -13.44
CA LEU A 84 6.56 -17.41 -13.24
C LEU A 84 7.52 -16.74 -14.24
N VAL A 85 7.00 -15.82 -15.06
CA VAL A 85 7.85 -15.09 -16.01
C VAL A 85 8.77 -14.15 -15.25
N ARG A 86 10.04 -14.12 -15.67
CA ARG A 86 11.08 -13.27 -15.07
C ARG A 86 11.75 -12.39 -16.12
N LYS A 87 11.79 -11.08 -15.86
CA LYS A 87 12.54 -10.10 -16.64
C LYS A 87 13.41 -9.25 -15.72
N GLY A 88 14.64 -9.68 -15.45
CA GLY A 88 15.48 -9.06 -14.43
C GLY A 88 14.86 -9.20 -13.04
N TYR A 89 14.49 -8.08 -12.41
CA TYR A 89 13.80 -8.02 -11.13
C TYR A 89 12.26 -8.01 -11.25
N LEU A 90 11.70 -7.96 -12.48
CA LEU A 90 10.26 -7.87 -12.74
C LEU A 90 9.63 -9.24 -13.01
N GLY A 91 8.36 -9.39 -12.71
CA GLY A 91 7.49 -10.53 -13.03
C GLY A 91 7.04 -10.59 -14.49
N GLY A 92 7.86 -10.11 -15.43
CA GLY A 92 7.56 -10.05 -16.86
C GLY A 92 7.73 -8.65 -17.45
N THR A 93 7.32 -8.45 -18.69
CA THR A 93 7.24 -7.13 -19.31
C THR A 93 6.08 -6.32 -18.73
N ASP A 94 6.12 -5.00 -18.87
CA ASP A 94 5.05 -4.13 -18.37
C ASP A 94 3.69 -4.53 -18.99
N LYS A 95 3.66 -4.85 -20.29
CA LYS A 95 2.45 -5.30 -20.99
C LYS A 95 1.91 -6.62 -20.46
N GLN A 96 2.77 -7.63 -20.27
CA GLN A 96 2.34 -8.94 -19.73
C GLN A 96 1.70 -8.79 -18.34
N ARG A 97 2.34 -8.02 -17.44
CA ARG A 97 1.85 -7.80 -16.08
C ARG A 97 0.52 -7.04 -16.06
N ALA A 98 0.36 -6.03 -16.92
CA ALA A 98 -0.89 -5.31 -17.06
C ALA A 98 -1.99 -6.17 -17.68
N GLU A 99 -1.66 -6.96 -18.68
CA GLU A 99 -2.60 -7.88 -19.33
C GLU A 99 -3.10 -8.96 -18.35
N ASP A 100 -2.23 -9.51 -17.51
CA ASP A 100 -2.63 -10.44 -16.45
C ASP A 100 -3.69 -9.81 -15.52
N ILE A 101 -3.52 -8.54 -15.12
CA ILE A 101 -4.51 -7.81 -14.31
C ILE A 101 -5.82 -7.65 -15.08
N ASN A 102 -5.76 -7.11 -16.29
CA ASN A 102 -6.95 -6.85 -17.09
C ASN A 102 -7.74 -8.14 -17.33
N GLN A 103 -7.07 -9.26 -17.66
CA GLN A 103 -7.71 -10.57 -17.85
C GLN A 103 -8.35 -11.09 -16.56
N MET A 104 -7.70 -10.97 -15.40
CA MET A 104 -8.26 -11.39 -14.12
C MET A 104 -9.51 -10.61 -13.73
N PHE A 105 -9.55 -9.30 -14.01
CA PHE A 105 -10.77 -8.51 -13.79
C PHE A 105 -11.89 -8.89 -14.78
N ALA A 106 -11.57 -9.16 -16.04
CA ALA A 106 -12.54 -9.51 -17.06
C ALA A 106 -13.09 -10.95 -16.92
N ASP A 107 -12.40 -11.85 -16.24
CA ASP A 107 -12.77 -13.26 -16.10
C ASP A 107 -13.86 -13.42 -15.03
N GLU A 108 -15.09 -13.80 -15.46
CA GLU A 108 -16.24 -13.98 -14.57
C GLU A 108 -16.10 -15.16 -13.59
N GLU A 109 -15.13 -16.08 -13.80
CA GLU A 109 -14.87 -17.19 -12.89
C GLU A 109 -13.87 -16.81 -11.75
N ILE A 110 -13.41 -15.56 -11.72
CA ILE A 110 -12.54 -15.01 -10.67
C ILE A 110 -13.38 -14.11 -9.74
N ASP A 111 -13.42 -14.44 -8.47
CA ASP A 111 -14.19 -13.72 -7.45
C ASP A 111 -13.36 -12.65 -6.74
N GLY A 112 -12.06 -12.83 -6.64
CA GLY A 112 -11.12 -11.86 -6.06
C GLY A 112 -9.72 -11.99 -6.63
N ILE A 113 -8.91 -10.95 -6.51
CA ILE A 113 -7.55 -10.89 -7.08
C ILE A 113 -6.55 -10.61 -5.96
N MET A 114 -5.52 -11.44 -5.87
CA MET A 114 -4.44 -11.27 -4.91
C MET A 114 -3.09 -11.16 -5.61
N CYS A 115 -2.28 -10.21 -5.16
CA CYS A 115 -0.90 -10.11 -5.61
C CYS A 115 -0.04 -11.20 -4.96
N GLY A 116 0.80 -11.88 -5.74
CA GLY A 116 1.73 -12.89 -5.23
C GLY A 116 2.75 -12.26 -4.28
N ARG A 117 3.32 -11.11 -4.67
CA ARG A 117 4.23 -10.29 -3.87
C ARG A 117 4.33 -8.86 -4.41
N GLY A 118 4.88 -7.97 -3.59
CA GLY A 118 5.35 -6.65 -3.99
C GLY A 118 6.76 -6.66 -4.59
N GLY A 119 7.58 -5.71 -4.20
CA GLY A 119 8.96 -5.52 -4.66
C GLY A 119 9.12 -4.24 -5.46
N TYR A 120 9.09 -4.28 -6.79
CA TYR A 120 9.16 -3.09 -7.63
C TYR A 120 8.46 -3.32 -8.97
N GLY A 121 7.80 -2.27 -9.46
CA GLY A 121 7.39 -2.18 -10.86
C GLY A 121 5.90 -2.06 -11.12
N SER A 122 5.03 -2.07 -10.10
CA SER A 122 3.58 -1.94 -10.27
C SER A 122 3.18 -0.55 -10.82
N GLY A 123 3.84 0.51 -10.39
CA GLY A 123 3.60 1.86 -10.92
C GLY A 123 3.88 2.00 -12.42
N ARG A 124 4.76 1.16 -12.99
CA ARG A 124 5.08 1.16 -14.42
C ARG A 124 3.94 0.70 -15.31
N ILE A 125 3.03 -0.12 -14.75
CA ILE A 125 1.94 -0.74 -15.52
C ILE A 125 0.65 0.04 -15.49
N LEU A 126 0.51 1.04 -14.63
CA LEU A 126 -0.67 1.90 -14.54
C LEU A 126 -1.17 2.43 -15.91
N PRO A 127 -0.30 2.90 -16.83
CA PRO A 127 -0.74 3.39 -18.13
C PRO A 127 -1.31 2.31 -19.09
N TYR A 128 -1.19 1.02 -18.74
CA TYR A 128 -1.64 -0.10 -19.56
C TYR A 128 -2.90 -0.79 -19.00
N LEU A 129 -3.43 -0.28 -17.87
CA LEU A 129 -4.64 -0.83 -17.25
C LEU A 129 -5.90 -0.25 -17.89
N ASP A 130 -6.91 -1.08 -18.06
CA ASP A 130 -8.24 -0.69 -18.53
C ASP A 130 -9.14 -0.40 -17.30
N PHE A 131 -9.11 0.85 -16.83
CA PHE A 131 -9.86 1.26 -15.65
C PHE A 131 -11.38 1.22 -15.84
N ASP A 132 -11.88 1.41 -17.06
CA ASP A 132 -13.31 1.30 -17.37
C ASP A 132 -13.77 -0.16 -17.25
N MET A 133 -13.01 -1.09 -17.78
CA MET A 133 -13.29 -2.53 -17.64
C MET A 133 -13.21 -2.95 -16.17
N ILE A 134 -12.20 -2.50 -15.42
CA ILE A 134 -12.04 -2.78 -13.99
C ILE A 134 -13.23 -2.26 -13.20
N ARG A 135 -13.69 -1.03 -13.49
CA ARG A 135 -14.87 -0.42 -12.88
C ARG A 135 -16.14 -1.25 -13.12
N ASN A 136 -16.28 -1.82 -14.31
CA ASN A 136 -17.45 -2.61 -14.70
C ASN A 136 -17.41 -4.06 -14.20
N ASN A 137 -16.28 -4.52 -13.66
CA ASN A 137 -16.08 -5.86 -13.10
C ASN A 137 -15.42 -5.77 -11.70
N PRO A 138 -16.08 -5.12 -10.73
CA PRO A 138 -15.48 -4.86 -9.43
C PRO A 138 -15.23 -6.15 -8.66
N LYS A 139 -13.97 -6.37 -8.25
CA LYS A 139 -13.53 -7.53 -7.44
C LYS A 139 -12.62 -7.05 -6.33
N PRO A 140 -12.62 -7.70 -5.14
CA PRO A 140 -11.59 -7.46 -4.15
C PRO A 140 -10.20 -7.60 -4.76
N PHE A 141 -9.38 -6.54 -4.66
CA PHE A 141 -7.98 -6.53 -5.08
C PHE A 141 -7.09 -6.30 -3.86
N ILE A 142 -6.20 -7.26 -3.58
CA ILE A 142 -5.47 -7.34 -2.32
C ILE A 142 -3.96 -7.31 -2.56
N GLY A 143 -3.27 -6.44 -1.83
CA GLY A 143 -1.82 -6.36 -1.80
C GLY A 143 -1.32 -5.13 -1.04
N PHE A 144 -0.02 -5.07 -0.77
CA PHE A 144 0.62 -3.93 -0.09
C PHE A 144 2.04 -3.69 -0.64
N SER A 145 2.82 -2.80 -0.01
CA SER A 145 4.17 -2.48 -0.50
C SER A 145 4.10 -1.78 -1.86
N ASP A 146 4.88 -2.21 -2.85
CA ASP A 146 4.86 -1.70 -4.24
C ASP A 146 3.45 -1.70 -4.87
N ILE A 147 2.55 -2.57 -4.38
CA ILE A 147 1.16 -2.66 -4.85
C ILE A 147 0.35 -1.40 -4.52
N THR A 148 0.80 -0.57 -3.57
CA THR A 148 0.20 0.73 -3.27
C THR A 148 -0.06 1.55 -4.54
N ALA A 149 0.82 1.49 -5.55
CA ALA A 149 0.59 2.19 -6.81
C ALA A 149 -0.69 1.73 -7.54
N LEU A 150 -0.99 0.43 -7.49
CA LEU A 150 -2.23 -0.11 -8.08
C LEU A 150 -3.46 0.24 -7.25
N LEU A 151 -3.36 0.24 -5.91
CA LEU A 151 -4.46 0.67 -5.04
C LEU A 151 -4.86 2.11 -5.33
N TYR A 152 -3.86 3.00 -5.51
CA TYR A 152 -4.08 4.39 -5.94
C TYR A 152 -4.73 4.48 -7.32
N GLY A 153 -4.22 3.71 -8.29
CA GLY A 153 -4.78 3.67 -9.64
C GLY A 153 -6.23 3.20 -9.66
N PHE A 154 -6.54 2.09 -8.99
CA PHE A 154 -7.89 1.52 -8.98
C PHE A 154 -8.90 2.41 -8.24
N TYR A 155 -8.51 2.94 -7.09
CA TYR A 155 -9.39 3.84 -6.36
C TYR A 155 -9.57 5.18 -7.09
N GLY A 156 -8.49 5.81 -7.54
CA GLY A 156 -8.53 7.12 -8.18
C GLY A 156 -9.21 7.13 -9.54
N GLN A 157 -8.96 6.11 -10.38
CA GLN A 157 -9.45 6.07 -11.76
C GLN A 157 -10.75 5.27 -11.91
N ALA A 158 -10.89 4.16 -11.18
CA ALA A 158 -12.06 3.29 -11.27
C ALA A 158 -13.05 3.46 -10.11
N GLY A 159 -12.70 4.15 -9.03
CA GLY A 159 -13.51 4.26 -7.81
C GLY A 159 -13.57 2.94 -7.00
N LEU A 160 -12.76 1.96 -7.34
CA LEU A 160 -12.80 0.63 -6.73
C LEU A 160 -12.16 0.63 -5.35
N VAL A 161 -12.92 0.24 -4.33
CA VAL A 161 -12.38 -0.06 -2.99
C VAL A 161 -11.45 -1.26 -3.10
N CYS A 162 -10.23 -1.09 -2.60
CA CYS A 162 -9.16 -2.08 -2.63
C CYS A 162 -8.66 -2.36 -1.21
N TYR A 163 -7.68 -3.28 -1.06
CA TYR A 163 -7.27 -3.71 0.26
C TYR A 163 -5.75 -3.74 0.37
N HIS A 164 -5.23 -2.88 1.26
CA HIS A 164 -3.85 -2.96 1.74
C HIS A 164 -3.76 -4.12 2.72
N GLY A 165 -3.27 -5.26 2.27
CA GLY A 165 -3.31 -6.48 3.06
C GLY A 165 -2.35 -7.55 2.56
N PRO A 166 -2.37 -8.74 3.19
CA PRO A 166 -1.42 -9.80 2.91
C PRO A 166 -1.46 -10.24 1.45
N MET A 167 -0.30 -10.60 0.94
CA MET A 167 -0.09 -11.16 -0.40
C MET A 167 0.15 -12.66 -0.34
N GLY A 168 0.24 -13.32 -1.49
CA GLY A 168 0.46 -14.76 -1.55
C GLY A 168 1.69 -15.26 -0.77
N THR A 169 2.74 -14.43 -0.67
CA THR A 169 3.97 -14.77 0.09
C THR A 169 3.97 -14.26 1.53
N SER A 170 2.87 -13.71 2.02
CA SER A 170 2.78 -13.22 3.40
C SER A 170 2.64 -14.36 4.41
N ASP A 171 2.94 -14.05 5.67
CA ASP A 171 2.70 -14.96 6.80
C ASP A 171 1.22 -14.87 7.22
N TYR A 172 0.46 -15.94 6.99
CA TYR A 172 -0.95 -16.06 7.39
C TYR A 172 -1.09 -16.58 8.82
N ASN A 173 -0.41 -15.93 9.76
CA ASN A 173 -0.60 -16.17 11.19
C ASN A 173 -2.03 -15.81 11.67
N GLU A 174 -2.31 -16.04 12.95
CA GLU A 174 -3.64 -15.84 13.55
C GLU A 174 -4.19 -14.42 13.31
N ILE A 175 -3.38 -13.37 13.52
CA ILE A 175 -3.78 -11.98 13.37
C ILE A 175 -4.03 -11.61 11.91
N THR A 176 -3.07 -11.90 11.04
CA THR A 176 -3.18 -11.64 9.59
C THR A 176 -4.42 -12.32 9.02
N THR A 177 -4.64 -13.60 9.37
CA THR A 177 -5.81 -14.37 8.94
C THR A 177 -7.12 -13.81 9.51
N SER A 178 -7.14 -13.42 10.79
CA SER A 178 -8.32 -12.86 11.45
C SER A 178 -8.77 -11.57 10.77
N TYR A 179 -7.86 -10.60 10.56
CA TYR A 179 -8.21 -9.33 9.92
C TYR A 179 -8.50 -9.48 8.42
N PHE A 180 -7.86 -10.41 7.73
CA PHE A 180 -8.24 -10.76 6.37
C PHE A 180 -9.70 -11.22 6.29
N LYS A 181 -10.10 -12.14 7.17
CA LYS A 181 -11.48 -12.64 7.23
C LYS A 181 -12.48 -11.56 7.65
N LYS A 182 -12.20 -10.82 8.72
CA LYS A 182 -13.06 -9.73 9.22
C LYS A 182 -13.32 -8.64 8.17
N VAL A 183 -12.37 -8.39 7.26
CA VAL A 183 -12.47 -7.35 6.23
C VAL A 183 -13.12 -7.89 4.96
N LEU A 184 -12.71 -9.07 4.49
CA LEU A 184 -13.04 -9.54 3.14
C LEU A 184 -14.12 -10.62 3.09
N MET A 185 -14.33 -11.37 4.19
CA MET A 185 -15.23 -12.54 4.21
C MET A 185 -16.41 -12.37 5.18
N GLU A 186 -16.15 -11.79 6.34
CA GLU A 186 -17.11 -11.68 7.46
C GLU A 186 -17.24 -10.23 7.92
N PRO A 187 -17.69 -9.30 7.05
CA PRO A 187 -17.65 -7.86 7.31
C PRO A 187 -18.56 -7.50 8.48
N GLN A 188 -17.98 -6.78 9.45
CA GLN A 188 -18.69 -6.25 10.60
C GLN A 188 -19.12 -4.80 10.35
N ASN A 189 -20.21 -4.36 10.96
CA ASN A 189 -20.68 -2.97 10.83
C ASN A 189 -19.70 -1.93 11.44
N GLN A 190 -18.94 -2.35 12.44
CA GLN A 190 -17.92 -1.54 13.10
C GLN A 190 -16.72 -2.45 13.45
N LEU A 191 -15.75 -2.52 12.56
CA LEU A 191 -14.50 -3.21 12.84
C LEU A 191 -13.53 -2.23 13.49
N VAL A 192 -13.04 -2.58 14.67
CA VAL A 192 -12.03 -1.80 15.41
C VAL A 192 -10.65 -2.39 15.17
N TYR A 193 -9.72 -1.54 14.83
CA TYR A 193 -8.30 -1.83 14.78
C TYR A 193 -7.64 -1.21 16.01
N ASP A 194 -7.13 -2.07 16.84
CA ASP A 194 -6.23 -1.74 17.93
C ASP A 194 -5.23 -2.90 18.09
N ASN A 195 -4.18 -2.74 18.83
CA ASN A 195 -3.18 -3.80 18.97
C ASN A 195 -3.47 -4.73 20.18
N GLN A 196 -4.70 -4.78 20.70
CA GLN A 196 -5.01 -5.59 21.89
C GLN A 196 -4.83 -7.09 21.66
N GLU A 197 -5.10 -7.58 20.44
CA GLU A 197 -4.88 -8.99 20.08
C GLU A 197 -3.44 -9.29 19.67
N ILE A 198 -2.58 -8.26 19.51
CA ILE A 198 -1.19 -8.42 19.09
C ILE A 198 -0.35 -8.96 20.25
N LYS A 199 0.18 -10.16 20.08
CA LYS A 199 1.12 -10.75 21.05
C LYS A 199 2.53 -10.24 20.77
N PRO A 200 3.31 -9.88 21.81
CA PRO A 200 4.73 -9.60 21.64
C PRO A 200 5.41 -10.77 20.92
N VAL A 201 6.18 -10.51 19.90
CA VAL A 201 7.06 -11.53 19.30
C VAL A 201 8.17 -11.74 20.34
N LEU A 202 8.10 -12.84 21.09
CA LEU A 202 9.11 -13.23 22.06
C LEU A 202 10.49 -13.27 21.37
N GLY A 203 11.40 -12.38 21.77
CA GLY A 203 12.76 -12.34 21.23
C GLY A 203 13.51 -11.01 21.40
N LEU A 204 12.86 -9.96 21.92
CA LEU A 204 13.55 -8.75 22.35
C LEU A 204 13.22 -8.52 23.83
N ASP A 205 14.12 -8.94 24.71
CA ASP A 205 14.12 -8.56 26.12
C ASP A 205 14.47 -7.06 26.19
N VAL A 206 13.47 -6.22 26.45
CA VAL A 206 13.69 -4.81 26.79
C VAL A 206 13.64 -4.73 28.32
N GLU A 207 14.76 -4.43 28.97
CA GLU A 207 14.80 -4.12 30.38
C GLU A 207 13.99 -2.85 30.67
N GLU A 208 13.12 -2.90 31.69
CA GLU A 208 12.38 -1.74 32.18
C GLU A 208 13.33 -0.70 32.79
N GLY A 209 13.43 0.47 32.16
CA GLY A 209 13.97 1.67 32.78
C GLY A 209 14.90 2.52 31.94
N GLU A 210 14.32 3.29 31.05
CA GLU A 210 14.74 4.67 30.77
C GLU A 210 13.77 5.22 29.72
N LEU A 211 13.13 6.36 30.00
CA LEU A 211 12.26 7.10 29.09
C LEU A 211 13.13 7.89 28.07
N GLU A 212 13.84 7.17 27.23
CA GLU A 212 14.13 7.62 25.86
C GLU A 212 13.01 7.04 25.01
N VAL A 213 12.52 7.82 24.03
CA VAL A 213 11.48 7.36 23.10
C VAL A 213 12.12 6.32 22.15
N GLU A 214 12.50 5.18 22.69
CA GLU A 214 12.69 3.97 21.91
C GLU A 214 11.37 3.70 21.23
N MET A 215 11.38 3.65 19.92
CA MET A 215 10.22 3.22 19.15
C MET A 215 9.92 1.79 19.58
N ALA A 216 8.99 1.72 20.50
CA ALA A 216 8.65 0.55 21.27
C ALA A 216 8.47 -0.70 20.39
N SER A 217 8.64 -1.86 20.98
CA SER A 217 8.22 -3.17 20.44
C SER A 217 7.12 -3.00 19.37
N PRO A 218 7.18 -3.69 18.23
CA PRO A 218 6.16 -3.56 17.16
C PRO A 218 4.70 -3.78 17.60
N THR A 219 4.47 -3.97 18.88
CA THR A 219 3.15 -4.18 19.49
C THR A 219 2.60 -2.95 20.21
N GLN A 220 3.40 -1.91 20.47
CA GLN A 220 2.97 -0.75 21.26
C GLN A 220 2.58 0.43 20.35
N MET A 221 1.31 0.81 20.40
CA MET A 221 0.84 2.02 19.74
C MET A 221 1.16 3.28 20.53
N ILE A 222 1.59 4.32 19.83
CA ILE A 222 1.95 5.62 20.40
C ILE A 222 1.04 6.70 19.82
N THR A 223 0.55 7.62 20.68
CA THR A 223 -0.14 8.83 20.24
C THR A 223 0.89 9.93 20.04
N LEU A 224 1.10 10.36 18.79
CA LEU A 224 1.95 11.51 18.46
C LEU A 224 1.18 12.82 18.64
N THR A 225 -0.06 12.87 18.21
CA THR A 225 -0.97 14.01 18.40
C THR A 225 -2.35 13.48 18.78
N PRO A 226 -2.91 13.86 19.95
CA PRO A 226 -4.21 13.41 20.40
C PRO A 226 -5.34 14.05 19.59
N GLY A 227 -6.54 13.47 19.65
CA GLY A 227 -7.74 13.98 19.01
C GLY A 227 -8.52 12.89 18.30
N GLN A 228 -9.63 13.30 17.67
CA GLN A 228 -10.49 12.42 16.88
C GLN A 228 -10.73 13.02 15.50
N ALA A 229 -10.82 12.18 14.48
CA ALA A 229 -11.19 12.56 13.12
C ALA A 229 -11.93 11.43 12.40
N GLU A 230 -12.71 11.81 11.42
CA GLU A 230 -13.39 10.88 10.51
C GLU A 230 -13.01 11.21 9.07
N GLY A 231 -12.96 10.19 8.22
CA GLY A 231 -12.69 10.34 6.79
C GLY A 231 -12.52 8.99 6.11
N GLU A 232 -12.47 9.01 4.80
CA GLU A 232 -12.12 7.80 4.06
C GLU A 232 -10.65 7.45 4.26
N LEU A 233 -10.37 6.15 4.43
CA LEU A 233 -9.01 5.61 4.54
C LEU A 233 -8.36 5.57 3.17
N ILE A 234 -7.24 6.27 3.01
CA ILE A 234 -6.34 6.17 1.87
C ILE A 234 -4.90 6.09 2.36
N GLY A 235 -3.99 5.59 1.55
CA GLY A 235 -2.59 5.55 1.99
C GLY A 235 -1.83 4.34 1.45
N GLY A 236 -0.86 3.84 2.22
CA GLY A 236 -0.04 2.68 1.89
C GLY A 236 1.43 2.91 2.15
N ASN A 237 2.28 2.38 1.27
CA ASN A 237 3.73 2.55 1.38
C ASN A 237 4.17 3.96 1.02
N LEU A 238 4.93 4.62 1.90
CA LEU A 238 5.34 6.03 1.78
C LEU A 238 6.16 6.30 0.50
N SER A 239 7.06 5.39 0.14
CA SER A 239 7.85 5.49 -1.09
C SER A 239 6.97 5.57 -2.33
N LEU A 240 5.91 4.77 -2.39
CA LEU A 240 4.98 4.75 -3.51
C LEU A 240 4.04 5.97 -3.51
N MET A 241 3.57 6.41 -2.34
CA MET A 241 2.80 7.64 -2.19
C MET A 241 3.60 8.84 -2.69
N SER A 242 4.87 8.96 -2.28
CA SER A 242 5.79 10.01 -2.73
C SER A 242 6.08 9.92 -4.23
N MET A 243 6.26 8.72 -4.79
CA MET A 243 6.47 8.51 -6.23
C MET A 243 5.27 8.95 -7.07
N LEU A 244 4.05 8.74 -6.58
CA LEU A 244 2.82 9.10 -7.30
C LEU A 244 2.46 10.57 -7.18
N ALA A 245 2.99 11.29 -6.18
CA ALA A 245 2.67 12.70 -5.92
C ALA A 245 2.89 13.57 -7.17
N GLY A 246 1.85 14.30 -7.59
CA GLY A 246 1.84 15.15 -8.77
C GLY A 246 1.61 14.42 -10.10
N THR A 247 1.38 13.12 -10.11
CA THR A 247 0.99 12.36 -11.31
C THR A 247 -0.54 12.32 -11.46
N GLN A 248 -1.04 11.83 -12.60
CA GLN A 248 -2.48 11.61 -12.81
C GLN A 248 -3.08 10.51 -11.90
N TYR A 249 -2.27 9.69 -11.23
CA TYR A 249 -2.67 8.64 -10.30
C TYR A 249 -2.58 9.08 -8.84
N ASP A 250 -2.21 10.32 -8.63
CA ASP A 250 -2.13 10.91 -7.31
C ASP A 250 -3.53 11.14 -6.71
N LEU A 251 -3.67 11.03 -5.40
CA LEU A 251 -4.93 11.23 -4.70
C LEU A 251 -4.87 12.49 -3.83
N ASP A 252 -5.96 13.23 -3.79
CA ASP A 252 -6.18 14.30 -2.82
C ASP A 252 -6.36 13.68 -1.42
N MET A 253 -5.67 14.25 -0.42
CA MET A 253 -5.76 13.82 0.97
C MET A 253 -6.70 14.70 1.81
N GLN A 254 -7.37 15.67 1.17
CA GLN A 254 -8.28 16.58 1.88
C GLN A 254 -9.40 15.79 2.59
N GLU A 255 -9.52 16.02 3.90
CA GLU A 255 -10.51 15.37 4.76
C GLU A 255 -10.42 13.83 4.79
N LYS A 256 -9.27 13.25 4.42
CA LYS A 256 -9.05 11.80 4.47
C LYS A 256 -8.28 11.39 5.73
N LEU A 257 -8.47 10.16 6.15
CA LEU A 257 -7.58 9.48 7.09
C LEU A 257 -6.47 8.80 6.30
N VAL A 258 -5.23 9.24 6.49
CA VAL A 258 -4.09 8.76 5.71
C VAL A 258 -3.32 7.72 6.52
N PHE A 259 -3.30 6.46 6.03
CA PHE A 259 -2.48 5.41 6.62
C PHE A 259 -1.16 5.25 5.88
N ILE A 260 -0.04 5.13 6.62
CA ILE A 260 1.32 5.14 6.05
C ILE A 260 2.16 4.07 6.72
N GLU A 261 2.90 3.30 5.94
CA GLU A 261 3.93 2.38 6.40
C GLU A 261 5.18 2.49 5.52
N GLU A 262 6.33 1.97 5.99
CA GLU A 262 7.56 1.95 5.19
C GLU A 262 8.48 0.80 5.63
N VAL A 263 9.45 0.44 4.79
CA VAL A 263 10.45 -0.60 5.08
C VAL A 263 11.82 -0.25 4.52
N GLY A 264 12.86 -0.40 5.34
CA GLY A 264 14.26 -0.38 4.91
C GLY A 264 14.76 0.97 4.41
N GLU A 265 14.06 2.07 4.71
CA GLU A 265 14.46 3.41 4.33
C GLU A 265 15.10 4.16 5.50
N ALA A 266 16.26 4.78 5.26
CA ALA A 266 16.93 5.59 6.27
C ALA A 266 16.07 6.81 6.68
N PRO A 267 16.16 7.30 7.95
CA PRO A 267 15.35 8.40 8.46
C PRO A 267 15.34 9.65 7.56
N TYR A 268 16.49 10.04 6.99
CA TYR A 268 16.54 11.21 6.09
C TYR A 268 15.74 11.02 4.79
N ARG A 269 15.54 9.78 4.33
CA ARG A 269 14.72 9.49 3.15
C ARG A 269 13.25 9.56 3.49
N ILE A 270 12.87 9.07 4.67
CA ILE A 270 11.52 9.22 5.23
C ILE A 270 11.18 10.70 5.39
N ASP A 271 12.11 11.49 5.98
CA ASP A 271 11.96 12.95 6.10
C ASP A 271 11.71 13.60 4.73
N ARG A 272 12.51 13.25 3.72
CA ARG A 272 12.36 13.79 2.36
C ARG A 272 11.01 13.46 1.74
N MET A 273 10.52 12.21 1.89
CA MET A 273 9.22 11.79 1.36
C MET A 273 8.05 12.46 2.09
N LEU A 274 8.11 12.55 3.42
CA LEU A 274 7.14 13.30 4.20
C LEU A 274 7.18 14.79 3.85
N THR A 275 8.37 15.38 3.69
CA THR A 275 8.53 16.78 3.24
C THR A 275 7.87 17.00 1.89
N GLN A 276 8.01 16.10 0.92
CA GLN A 276 7.34 16.21 -0.38
C GLN A 276 5.82 16.26 -0.22
N LEU A 277 5.25 15.39 0.63
CA LEU A 277 3.81 15.36 0.89
C LEU A 277 3.33 16.55 1.75
N LEU A 278 4.21 17.18 2.53
CA LEU A 278 3.91 18.38 3.31
C LEU A 278 3.98 19.67 2.49
N LEU A 279 4.78 19.71 1.42
CA LEU A 279 4.88 20.87 0.54
C LEU A 279 3.64 21.08 -0.33
N ASP A 280 2.85 20.05 -0.58
CA ASP A 280 1.56 20.16 -1.27
C ASP A 280 0.44 20.35 -0.23
N LYS A 281 -0.24 21.49 -0.31
CA LYS A 281 -1.34 21.86 0.59
C LYS A 281 -2.54 20.89 0.53
N ASN A 282 -2.68 20.11 -0.53
CA ASN A 282 -3.77 19.14 -0.72
C ASN A 282 -3.39 17.71 -0.23
N LYS A 283 -2.18 17.57 0.34
CA LYS A 283 -1.68 16.30 0.89
C LYS A 283 -1.79 16.28 2.41
N LEU A 284 -0.76 15.88 3.10
CA LEU A 284 -0.77 15.74 4.57
C LEU A 284 -1.28 16.98 5.33
N PRO A 285 -1.04 18.24 4.87
CA PRO A 285 -1.61 19.39 5.54
C PRO A 285 -3.15 19.50 5.47
N ALA A 286 -3.79 18.83 4.53
CA ALA A 286 -5.25 18.80 4.36
C ALA A 286 -5.90 17.55 4.94
N ALA A 287 -5.12 16.56 5.38
CA ALA A 287 -5.62 15.32 5.94
C ALA A 287 -6.44 15.55 7.24
N ALA A 288 -7.45 14.73 7.46
CA ALA A 288 -8.22 14.76 8.71
C ALA A 288 -7.45 14.12 9.87
N GLY A 289 -6.64 13.11 9.60
CA GLY A 289 -5.80 12.43 10.58
C GLY A 289 -4.83 11.45 9.91
N ILE A 290 -3.85 10.97 10.66
CA ILE A 290 -2.80 10.08 10.16
C ILE A 290 -2.68 8.84 11.05
N VAL A 291 -2.63 7.67 10.41
CA VAL A 291 -2.42 6.38 11.04
C VAL A 291 -1.12 5.80 10.52
N LEU A 292 -0.08 5.80 11.33
CA LEU A 292 1.19 5.18 10.97
C LEU A 292 1.19 3.71 11.39
N GLY A 293 1.53 2.83 10.43
CA GLY A 293 1.88 1.45 10.69
C GLY A 293 3.27 1.33 11.30
N VAL A 294 3.85 0.15 11.19
CA VAL A 294 5.23 -0.08 11.62
C VAL A 294 6.19 0.25 10.48
N PHE A 295 7.12 1.16 10.73
CA PHE A 295 8.22 1.49 9.83
C PHE A 295 9.37 0.50 10.09
N ASN A 296 9.31 -0.65 9.43
CA ASN A 296 10.20 -1.76 9.70
C ASN A 296 11.61 -1.54 9.11
N ALA A 297 12.66 -1.76 9.93
CA ALA A 297 14.06 -1.55 9.53
C ALA A 297 14.33 -0.13 8.96
N CYS A 298 13.72 0.90 9.58
CA CYS A 298 13.85 2.30 9.17
C CYS A 298 14.65 3.14 10.18
N GLU A 299 15.32 2.51 11.14
CA GLU A 299 16.18 3.18 12.10
C GLU A 299 17.50 3.64 11.45
N ALA A 300 18.17 4.59 12.09
CA ALA A 300 19.48 5.05 11.66
C ALA A 300 20.54 3.94 11.84
N GLU A 301 21.42 3.78 10.86
CA GLU A 301 22.58 2.90 11.00
C GLU A 301 23.66 3.51 11.94
N ASP A 302 23.74 4.85 11.98
CA ASP A 302 24.63 5.63 12.83
C ASP A 302 23.81 6.76 13.47
N GLU A 303 23.59 6.67 14.78
CA GLU A 303 22.78 7.62 15.55
C GLU A 303 23.49 8.96 15.76
N ASP A 304 24.83 8.99 15.70
CA ASP A 304 25.60 10.23 15.88
C ASP A 304 25.46 11.21 14.71
N ASP A 305 25.25 10.66 13.48
CA ASP A 305 25.14 11.45 12.25
C ASP A 305 23.73 11.53 11.66
N SER A 306 22.70 11.05 12.35
CA SER A 306 21.31 11.02 11.87
C SER A 306 20.30 11.45 12.93
N LEU A 307 19.16 11.97 12.48
CA LEU A 307 17.96 11.97 13.32
C LEU A 307 17.43 10.54 13.45
N SER A 308 16.88 10.18 14.61
CA SER A 308 16.13 8.95 14.75
C SER A 308 14.82 9.02 13.95
N LEU A 309 14.24 7.86 13.63
CA LEU A 309 12.92 7.80 12.99
C LEU A 309 11.86 8.54 13.83
N ALA A 310 11.88 8.37 15.16
CA ALA A 310 10.96 9.04 16.07
C ALA A 310 11.07 10.57 15.99
N GLN A 311 12.29 11.11 15.94
CA GLN A 311 12.52 12.55 15.77
C GLN A 311 11.98 13.05 14.43
N VAL A 312 12.21 12.31 13.33
CA VAL A 312 11.69 12.67 11.99
C VAL A 312 10.17 12.72 12.01
N LEU A 313 9.51 11.68 12.53
CA LEU A 313 8.04 11.64 12.58
C LEU A 313 7.46 12.76 13.44
N GLN A 314 8.06 13.02 14.60
CA GLN A 314 7.67 14.13 15.48
C GLN A 314 7.82 15.49 14.79
N ASP A 315 8.98 15.76 14.18
CA ASP A 315 9.28 17.03 13.50
C ASP A 315 8.35 17.29 12.31
N ARG A 316 8.04 16.24 11.55
CA ARG A 316 7.23 16.40 10.33
C ARG A 316 5.73 16.44 10.60
N LEU A 317 5.22 15.71 11.60
CA LEU A 317 3.79 15.47 11.73
C LEU A 317 3.15 16.21 12.91
N ALA A 318 3.85 16.45 14.02
CA ALA A 318 3.24 17.10 15.20
C ALA A 318 2.71 18.52 14.93
N GLY A 319 3.35 19.26 14.00
CA GLY A 319 2.94 20.61 13.62
C GLY A 319 1.64 20.70 12.79
N LEU A 320 1.10 19.57 12.33
CA LEU A 320 -0.15 19.53 11.54
C LEU A 320 -1.40 19.79 12.40
N ASN A 321 -1.32 19.60 13.71
CA ASN A 321 -2.44 19.76 14.67
C ASN A 321 -3.67 18.89 14.32
N ILE A 322 -3.45 17.74 13.70
CA ILE A 322 -4.45 16.71 13.43
C ILE A 322 -4.11 15.46 14.23
N PRO A 323 -5.08 14.56 14.53
CA PRO A 323 -4.79 13.34 15.28
C PRO A 323 -3.83 12.43 14.52
N VAL A 324 -2.78 11.95 15.22
CA VAL A 324 -1.75 11.06 14.66
C VAL A 324 -1.43 9.95 15.65
N ILE A 325 -1.48 8.69 15.18
CA ILE A 325 -0.98 7.52 15.92
C ILE A 325 0.14 6.84 15.15
N TYR A 326 1.03 6.14 15.88
CA TYR A 326 2.07 5.27 15.34
C TYR A 326 1.94 3.86 15.89
N GLY A 327 2.32 2.86 15.07
CA GLY A 327 2.50 1.48 15.50
C GLY A 327 1.26 0.61 15.39
N LEU A 328 0.21 1.02 14.63
CA LEU A 328 -0.86 0.09 14.27
C LEU A 328 -0.27 -1.08 13.45
N SER A 329 -0.71 -2.31 13.73
CA SER A 329 -0.09 -3.52 13.20
C SER A 329 -0.41 -3.76 11.72
N PHE A 330 0.14 -2.96 10.83
CA PHE A 330 0.11 -3.15 9.38
C PHE A 330 1.43 -2.73 8.73
N GLY A 331 1.68 -3.21 7.51
CA GLY A 331 2.88 -2.97 6.71
C GLY A 331 3.79 -4.20 6.62
N HIS A 332 5.12 -3.99 6.57
CA HIS A 332 6.12 -5.04 6.37
C HIS A 332 6.48 -5.79 7.67
N ILE A 333 5.48 -6.31 8.35
CA ILE A 333 5.60 -7.06 9.59
C ILE A 333 4.83 -8.38 9.49
N LYS A 334 5.14 -9.33 10.39
CA LYS A 334 4.49 -10.66 10.36
C LYS A 334 2.99 -10.59 10.66
N GLN A 335 2.58 -9.76 11.64
CA GLN A 335 1.19 -9.60 12.04
C GLN A 335 0.57 -8.42 11.29
N ASN A 336 0.26 -8.61 10.01
CA ASN A 336 -0.18 -7.56 9.09
C ASN A 336 -1.70 -7.53 8.97
N MET A 337 -2.34 -6.52 9.58
CA MET A 337 -3.78 -6.29 9.49
C MET A 337 -4.16 -5.79 8.09
N THR A 338 -5.27 -6.29 7.55
CA THR A 338 -5.83 -5.79 6.28
C THR A 338 -6.58 -4.48 6.51
N LEU A 339 -6.21 -3.42 5.78
CA LEU A 339 -6.89 -2.12 5.78
C LEU A 339 -7.63 -1.92 4.46
N PRO A 340 -8.94 -1.58 4.48
CA PRO A 340 -9.67 -1.24 3.27
C PRO A 340 -9.31 0.17 2.82
N PHE A 341 -9.07 0.35 1.52
CA PHE A 341 -8.75 1.60 0.87
C PHE A 341 -10.04 2.23 0.31
N GLY A 342 -10.39 3.45 0.72
CA GLY A 342 -11.62 4.13 0.27
C GLY A 342 -12.83 3.96 1.18
N ILE A 343 -12.68 3.33 2.35
CA ILE A 343 -13.75 3.11 3.33
C ILE A 343 -13.71 4.18 4.43
N ASN A 344 -14.91 4.68 4.80
CA ASN A 344 -15.01 5.66 5.89
C ASN A 344 -14.64 5.03 7.24
N ALA A 345 -13.82 5.76 7.99
CA ALA A 345 -13.35 5.34 9.29
C ALA A 345 -13.28 6.52 10.28
N ARG A 346 -13.18 6.20 11.55
CA ARG A 346 -12.90 7.13 12.65
C ARG A 346 -11.58 6.77 13.30
N LEU A 347 -10.70 7.75 13.41
CA LEU A 347 -9.49 7.69 14.23
C LEU A 347 -9.77 8.33 15.58
N ASP A 348 -9.56 7.60 16.66
CA ASP A 348 -9.42 8.13 18.02
C ASP A 348 -7.95 7.95 18.45
N ALA A 349 -7.17 9.00 18.26
CA ALA A 349 -5.74 8.96 18.57
C ALA A 349 -5.48 8.92 20.08
N SER A 350 -6.40 9.43 20.91
CA SER A 350 -6.28 9.38 22.37
C SER A 350 -6.46 7.96 22.90
N GLU A 351 -7.42 7.22 22.34
CA GLU A 351 -7.69 5.83 22.69
C GLU A 351 -6.89 4.84 21.82
N LYS A 352 -6.12 5.34 20.84
CA LYS A 352 -5.32 4.53 19.90
C LYS A 352 -6.18 3.51 19.14
N LYS A 353 -7.29 3.96 18.58
CA LYS A 353 -8.26 3.13 17.86
C LYS A 353 -8.57 3.71 16.49
N LEU A 354 -8.62 2.82 15.50
CA LEU A 354 -9.18 3.10 14.19
C LEU A 354 -10.43 2.22 14.01
N THR A 355 -11.58 2.82 13.72
CA THR A 355 -12.85 2.10 13.59
C THR A 355 -13.44 2.33 12.20
N LEU A 356 -13.76 1.27 11.45
CA LEU A 356 -14.52 1.39 10.21
C LEU A 356 -15.96 1.81 10.53
N LEU A 357 -16.49 2.76 9.77
CA LEU A 357 -17.84 3.30 9.93
C LEU A 357 -18.84 2.68 8.93
N GLU A 358 -18.36 1.96 7.96
CA GLU A 358 -19.13 1.24 6.95
C GLU A 358 -18.48 -0.13 6.66
N LYS A 359 -19.25 -1.03 6.03
CA LYS A 359 -18.71 -2.33 5.64
C LYS A 359 -17.68 -2.18 4.53
N PRO A 360 -16.54 -2.88 4.62
CA PRO A 360 -15.49 -2.80 3.62
C PRO A 360 -15.78 -3.60 2.33
N VAL A 361 -16.75 -4.50 2.34
CA VAL A 361 -17.26 -5.31 1.20
C VAL A 361 -18.79 -5.34 1.22
N ALA A 362 -19.41 -5.57 0.07
CA ALA A 362 -20.86 -5.63 -0.11
C ALA A 362 -21.47 -6.95 0.40
#